data_afacea7e4bc80161019afac995016dab
#
_entry.id   afacea7e4bc80161019afac995016dab
#
_cell.length_a   1.000
_cell.length_b   1.000
_cell.length_c   1.000
_cell.angle_alpha   90.00
_cell.angle_beta   90.00
_cell.angle_gamma   90.00
#
_symmetry.space_group_name_H-M   'P 1'
#
loop_
_entity.id
_entity.type
_entity.pdbx_description
1 polymer ?
#
loop_
_entity_poly.entity_id
_entity_poly.type
_entity_poly.pdbx_seq_one_letter_code
_entity_poly.pdbx_strand_id
1 'polypeptide(L)'
;MTDLTPNSDWLDSIKWDADGLVPAIAQDVHTQRVLMVAWMNREALQLTVKEGRGIYWSRSRNRLWRKGEESGNVQQLHELRLDCDADVLTLQVEQVGGIACHTGRQSCFYRVLKDGQWHTVDAVIKDPADLYKNPKE
;
A
#
# COMPACT_ATOMS: atom_id res chain seq x y z
N MET A 1 -20.89 -26.99 9.29
CA MET A 1 -21.62 -25.77 8.96
C MET A 1 -20.66 -24.69 8.49
N THR A 2 -21.01 -24.04 7.43
CA THR A 2 -20.21 -22.94 6.97
C THR A 2 -20.64 -21.67 7.70
N ASP A 3 -19.72 -21.07 8.41
CA ASP A 3 -19.96 -19.78 9.03
C ASP A 3 -20.02 -18.73 7.92
N LEU A 4 -21.10 -17.98 7.86
CA LEU A 4 -21.27 -16.89 6.88
C LEU A 4 -20.55 -15.62 7.28
N THR A 5 -20.08 -15.53 8.52
CA THR A 5 -19.23 -14.43 8.96
C THR A 5 -17.81 -14.67 8.43
N PRO A 6 -17.14 -13.64 7.88
CA PRO A 6 -15.76 -13.80 7.45
C PRO A 6 -14.88 -14.30 8.60
N ASN A 7 -14.15 -15.38 8.36
CA ASN A 7 -13.19 -15.88 9.33
C ASN A 7 -12.02 -14.89 9.44
N SER A 8 -11.75 -14.41 10.64
CA SER A 8 -10.68 -13.46 10.92
C SER A 8 -9.52 -14.07 11.71
N ASP A 9 -9.49 -15.41 11.85
CA ASP A 9 -8.42 -16.08 12.59
C ASP A 9 -7.04 -15.84 11.96
N TRP A 10 -6.99 -15.67 10.65
CA TRP A 10 -5.77 -15.37 9.93
C TRP A 10 -5.13 -14.05 10.40
N LEU A 11 -5.90 -13.11 10.92
CA LEU A 11 -5.40 -11.87 11.48
C LEU A 11 -4.62 -12.12 12.78
N ASP A 12 -4.96 -13.17 13.52
CA ASP A 12 -4.30 -13.50 14.77
C ASP A 12 -2.92 -14.13 14.55
N SER A 13 -2.63 -14.57 13.34
CA SER A 13 -1.31 -15.11 12.98
C SER A 13 -0.26 -14.03 12.78
N ILE A 14 -0.68 -12.78 12.66
CA ILE A 14 0.20 -11.65 12.38
C ILE A 14 0.80 -11.12 13.68
N LYS A 15 2.10 -10.88 13.65
CA LYS A 15 2.81 -10.27 14.78
C LYS A 15 2.74 -8.75 14.67
N TRP A 16 1.65 -8.19 15.17
CA TRP A 16 1.47 -6.76 15.24
C TRP A 16 2.51 -6.14 16.16
N ASP A 17 3.01 -4.95 15.81
CA ASP A 17 3.96 -4.26 16.68
C ASP A 17 3.27 -3.69 17.92
N ALA A 18 4.02 -2.97 18.76
CA ALA A 18 3.50 -2.42 20.02
C ALA A 18 2.34 -1.44 19.78
N ASP A 19 2.26 -0.84 18.60
CA ASP A 19 1.21 0.10 18.22
C ASP A 19 0.07 -0.58 17.46
N GLY A 20 0.13 -1.90 17.31
CA GLY A 20 -0.87 -2.65 16.58
C GLY A 20 -0.74 -2.51 15.06
N LEU A 21 0.46 -2.28 14.56
CA LEU A 21 0.72 -2.03 13.15
C LEU A 21 1.68 -3.07 12.56
N VAL A 22 1.59 -3.26 11.25
CA VAL A 22 2.59 -3.99 10.45
C VAL A 22 2.87 -3.21 9.18
N PRO A 23 4.12 -3.24 8.68
CA PRO A 23 4.41 -2.66 7.38
C PRO A 23 3.80 -3.52 6.27
N ALA A 24 3.34 -2.84 5.22
CA ALA A 24 2.72 -3.46 4.07
C ALA A 24 3.37 -2.90 2.80
N ILE A 25 3.92 -3.80 1.99
CA ILE A 25 4.61 -3.46 0.75
C ILE A 25 3.65 -3.70 -0.40
N ALA A 26 3.36 -2.67 -1.19
CA ALA A 26 2.58 -2.83 -2.41
C ALA A 26 3.51 -3.07 -3.59
N GLN A 27 3.29 -4.16 -4.31
CA GLN A 27 4.08 -4.57 -5.45
C GLN A 27 3.17 -4.75 -6.66
N ASP A 28 3.61 -4.26 -7.82
CA ASP A 28 2.85 -4.38 -9.06
C ASP A 28 2.76 -5.84 -9.47
N VAL A 29 1.54 -6.34 -9.66
CA VAL A 29 1.31 -7.75 -10.00
C VAL A 29 1.86 -8.10 -11.39
N HIS A 30 1.93 -7.14 -12.30
CA HIS A 30 2.39 -7.37 -13.68
C HIS A 30 3.89 -7.24 -13.83
N THR A 31 4.49 -6.20 -13.27
CA THR A 31 5.92 -5.89 -13.43
C THR A 31 6.78 -6.40 -12.29
N GLN A 32 6.17 -6.73 -11.16
CA GLN A 32 6.83 -7.09 -9.90
C GLN A 32 7.61 -5.91 -9.28
N ARG A 33 7.39 -4.71 -9.76
CA ARG A 33 8.03 -3.54 -9.17
C ARG A 33 7.43 -3.22 -7.81
N VAL A 34 8.29 -2.94 -6.83
CA VAL A 34 7.84 -2.43 -5.53
C VAL A 34 7.36 -0.99 -5.73
N LEU A 35 6.13 -0.72 -5.31
CA LEU A 35 5.48 0.57 -5.55
C LEU A 35 5.56 1.49 -4.34
N MET A 36 5.29 0.96 -3.15
CA MET A 36 5.28 1.75 -1.92
C MET A 36 5.31 0.85 -0.69
N VAL A 37 5.62 1.45 0.45
CA VAL A 37 5.46 0.83 1.77
C VAL A 37 4.57 1.75 2.59
N ALA A 38 3.62 1.15 3.28
CA ALA A 38 2.76 1.85 4.22
C ALA A 38 2.51 0.96 5.43
N TRP A 39 1.62 1.38 6.31
CA TRP A 39 1.30 0.65 7.53
C TRP A 39 -0.15 0.21 7.51
N MET A 40 -0.42 -0.92 8.16
CA MET A 40 -1.78 -1.40 8.36
C MET A 40 -1.98 -1.74 9.82
N ASN A 41 -3.11 -1.32 10.37
CA ASN A 41 -3.61 -1.89 11.61
C ASN A 41 -4.56 -3.05 11.25
N ARG A 42 -5.11 -3.72 12.24
CA ARG A 42 -6.00 -4.87 12.04
C ARG A 42 -7.21 -4.50 11.17
N GLU A 43 -7.82 -3.35 11.45
CA GLU A 43 -8.97 -2.88 10.69
C GLU A 43 -8.62 -2.59 9.23
N ALA A 44 -7.50 -1.92 8.97
CA ALA A 44 -7.05 -1.63 7.61
C ALA A 44 -6.85 -2.91 6.80
N LEU A 45 -6.20 -3.90 7.39
CA LEU A 45 -5.96 -5.17 6.70
C LEU A 45 -7.26 -5.94 6.45
N GLN A 46 -8.15 -5.97 7.44
CA GLN A 46 -9.45 -6.63 7.29
C GLN A 46 -10.25 -5.99 6.17
N LEU A 47 -10.28 -4.66 6.11
CA LEU A 47 -10.97 -3.93 5.05
C LEU A 47 -10.31 -4.12 3.68
N THR A 48 -8.99 -4.19 3.63
CA THR A 48 -8.25 -4.45 2.40
C THR A 48 -8.71 -5.76 1.76
N VAL A 49 -8.82 -6.81 2.55
CA VAL A 49 -9.28 -8.11 2.05
C VAL A 49 -10.77 -8.07 1.69
N LYS A 50 -11.57 -7.42 2.52
CA LYS A 50 -13.02 -7.34 2.30
C LYS A 50 -13.38 -6.55 1.05
N GLU A 51 -12.72 -5.40 0.85
CA GLU A 51 -13.00 -4.51 -0.28
C GLU A 51 -12.18 -4.84 -1.52
N GLY A 52 -11.12 -5.66 -1.38
CA GLY A 52 -10.27 -6.04 -2.50
C GLY A 52 -9.40 -4.90 -3.01
N ARG A 53 -9.04 -3.96 -2.16
CA ARG A 53 -8.24 -2.79 -2.52
C ARG A 53 -7.30 -2.39 -1.39
N GLY A 54 -6.20 -1.70 -1.72
CA GLY A 54 -5.24 -1.24 -0.73
C GLY A 54 -5.83 -0.21 0.23
N ILE A 55 -5.92 -0.58 1.50
CA ILE A 55 -6.39 0.30 2.58
C ILE A 55 -5.34 0.23 3.68
N TYR A 56 -4.85 1.39 4.08
CA TYR A 56 -3.73 1.51 5.00
C TYR A 56 -4.11 2.33 6.23
N TRP A 57 -3.22 2.33 7.20
CA TRP A 57 -3.34 3.18 8.39
C TRP A 57 -2.34 4.34 8.27
N SER A 58 -2.83 5.56 8.31
CA SER A 58 -1.97 6.74 8.34
C SER A 58 -1.55 7.02 9.77
N ARG A 59 -0.26 6.85 10.06
CA ARG A 59 0.28 7.12 11.40
C ARG A 59 0.24 8.61 11.73
N SER A 60 0.50 9.46 10.74
CA SER A 60 0.53 10.91 10.95
C SER A 60 -0.85 11.49 11.17
N ARG A 61 -1.88 10.93 10.52
CA ARG A 61 -3.25 11.42 10.62
C ARG A 61 -4.10 10.62 11.58
N ASN A 62 -3.57 9.49 12.05
CA ASN A 62 -4.24 8.58 12.98
C ASN A 62 -5.62 8.15 12.46
N ARG A 63 -5.66 7.71 11.19
CA ARG A 63 -6.89 7.28 10.54
C ARG A 63 -6.64 6.30 9.40
N LEU A 64 -7.70 5.61 8.99
CA LEU A 64 -7.67 4.76 7.79
C LEU A 64 -7.50 5.61 6.53
N TRP A 65 -6.79 5.03 5.56
CA TRP A 65 -6.52 5.68 4.30
C TRP A 65 -6.71 4.70 3.15
N ARG A 66 -7.71 4.96 2.32
CA ARG A 66 -7.97 4.16 1.11
C ARG A 66 -7.14 4.72 -0.02
N LYS A 67 -6.17 3.92 -0.49
CA LYS A 67 -5.27 4.34 -1.56
C LYS A 67 -6.05 4.67 -2.82
N GLY A 68 -5.84 5.85 -3.36
CA GLY A 68 -6.46 6.29 -4.61
C GLY A 68 -7.87 6.84 -4.46
N GLU A 69 -8.38 7.02 -3.24
CA GLU A 69 -9.73 7.52 -3.03
C GLU A 69 -9.93 8.91 -3.64
N GLU A 70 -8.92 9.75 -3.60
CA GLU A 70 -8.96 11.10 -4.13
C GLU A 70 -8.39 11.20 -5.54
N SER A 71 -7.23 10.56 -5.78
CA SER A 71 -6.54 10.62 -7.07
C SER A 71 -7.15 9.70 -8.13
N GLY A 72 -7.93 8.71 -7.74
CA GLY A 72 -8.41 7.67 -8.63
C GLY A 72 -7.41 6.53 -8.87
N ASN A 73 -6.19 6.65 -8.34
CA ASN A 73 -5.13 5.65 -8.52
C ASN A 73 -5.23 4.56 -7.46
N VAL A 74 -6.34 3.84 -7.46
CA VAL A 74 -6.61 2.77 -6.50
C VAL A 74 -5.69 1.58 -6.75
N GLN A 75 -5.51 0.75 -5.72
CA GLN A 75 -4.77 -0.50 -5.82
C GLN A 75 -5.75 -1.64 -5.68
N GLN A 76 -5.94 -2.40 -6.77
CA GLN A 76 -6.79 -3.59 -6.75
C GLN A 76 -5.96 -4.76 -6.24
N LEU A 77 -6.42 -5.41 -5.18
CA LEU A 77 -5.70 -6.50 -4.53
C LEU A 77 -5.87 -7.80 -5.33
N HIS A 78 -4.74 -8.42 -5.70
CA HIS A 78 -4.72 -9.72 -6.34
C HIS A 78 -4.25 -10.81 -5.38
N GLU A 79 -3.26 -10.54 -4.56
CA GLU A 79 -2.69 -11.52 -3.65
C GLU A 79 -2.09 -10.82 -2.44
N LEU A 80 -2.24 -11.45 -1.28
CA LEU A 80 -1.68 -10.96 -0.02
C LEU A 80 -0.74 -12.03 0.52
N ARG A 81 0.49 -11.66 0.86
CA ARG A 81 1.47 -12.57 1.44
C ARG A 81 2.00 -12.08 2.76
N LEU A 82 2.18 -13.01 3.68
CA LEU A 82 2.79 -12.78 4.98
C LEU A 82 4.20 -13.36 4.96
N ASP A 83 5.16 -12.64 5.54
CA ASP A 83 6.54 -13.14 5.53
C ASP A 83 6.78 -14.25 6.56
N CYS A 84 8.00 -14.79 6.59
CA CYS A 84 8.31 -16.02 7.35
C CYS A 84 8.16 -15.85 8.86
N ASP A 85 8.39 -14.67 9.40
CA ASP A 85 8.19 -14.39 10.82
C ASP A 85 6.92 -13.59 11.12
N ALA A 86 6.07 -13.45 10.12
CA ALA A 86 4.69 -12.94 10.26
C ALA A 86 4.60 -11.49 10.71
N ASP A 87 5.56 -10.65 10.35
CA ASP A 87 5.59 -9.25 10.76
C ASP A 87 5.64 -8.24 9.60
N VAL A 88 5.58 -8.71 8.34
CA VAL A 88 5.52 -7.84 7.14
C VAL A 88 4.59 -8.48 6.12
N LEU A 89 3.84 -7.65 5.43
CA LEU A 89 2.93 -8.07 4.37
C LEU A 89 3.40 -7.57 3.02
N THR A 90 3.16 -8.36 1.98
CA THR A 90 3.20 -7.86 0.61
C THR A 90 1.82 -7.98 -0.03
N LEU A 91 1.43 -6.94 -0.76
CA LEU A 91 0.21 -6.91 -1.54
C LEU A 91 0.61 -6.92 -3.01
N GLN A 92 0.19 -7.96 -3.73
CA GLN A 92 0.27 -7.96 -5.19
C GLN A 92 -0.94 -7.20 -5.70
N VAL A 93 -0.71 -6.04 -6.31
CA VAL A 93 -1.80 -5.14 -6.68
C VAL A 93 -1.71 -4.74 -8.14
N GLU A 94 -2.87 -4.42 -8.70
CA GLU A 94 -2.93 -3.66 -9.94
C GLU A 94 -3.08 -2.19 -9.57
N GLN A 95 -2.06 -1.39 -9.91
CA GLN A 95 -2.06 0.04 -9.64
C GLN A 95 -2.82 0.75 -10.76
N VAL A 96 -4.05 1.14 -10.50
CA VAL A 96 -4.86 1.85 -11.48
C VAL A 96 -4.20 3.18 -11.80
N GLY A 97 -4.08 3.50 -13.09
CA GLY A 97 -3.41 4.72 -13.53
C GLY A 97 -1.89 4.65 -13.56
N GLY A 98 -1.31 3.58 -13.04
CA GLY A 98 0.14 3.37 -13.06
C GLY A 98 0.95 4.30 -12.17
N ILE A 99 0.32 5.01 -11.23
CA ILE A 99 0.96 5.99 -10.36
C ILE A 99 0.66 5.64 -8.91
N ALA A 100 1.68 5.18 -8.19
CA ALA A 100 1.54 4.85 -6.76
C ALA A 100 1.96 6.02 -5.86
N CYS A 101 2.91 6.83 -6.29
CA CYS A 101 3.49 7.89 -5.47
C CYS A 101 2.72 9.21 -5.61
N HIS A 102 2.56 9.92 -4.48
CA HIS A 102 1.90 11.23 -4.49
C HIS A 102 2.69 12.29 -5.28
N THR A 103 3.95 12.01 -5.61
CA THR A 103 4.76 12.90 -6.48
C THR A 103 4.40 12.75 -7.96
N GLY A 104 3.46 11.86 -8.30
CA GLY A 104 3.09 11.59 -9.68
C GLY A 104 3.97 10.57 -10.37
N ARG A 105 4.78 9.82 -9.63
CA ARG A 105 5.65 8.77 -10.15
C ARG A 105 5.03 7.39 -9.96
N GLN A 106 5.47 6.45 -10.77
CA GLN A 106 5.01 5.05 -10.72
C GLN A 106 5.24 4.44 -9.33
N SER A 107 6.41 4.68 -8.75
CA SER A 107 6.83 4.11 -7.48
C SER A 107 7.31 5.21 -6.55
N CYS A 108 7.12 4.98 -5.25
CA CYS A 108 7.73 5.83 -4.22
C CYS A 108 9.25 5.65 -4.16
N PHE A 109 9.76 4.55 -4.72
CA PHE A 109 11.18 4.23 -4.73
C PHE A 109 11.82 4.67 -6.05
N TYR A 110 11.95 5.98 -6.24
CA TYR A 110 12.41 6.59 -7.48
C TYR A 110 13.82 7.16 -7.42
N ARG A 111 14.52 6.96 -6.31
CA ARG A 111 15.91 7.41 -6.13
C ARG A 111 16.83 6.23 -5.99
N VAL A 112 18.00 6.31 -6.64
CA VAL A 112 19.02 5.28 -6.62
C VAL A 112 20.30 5.88 -6.04
N LEU A 113 20.97 5.13 -5.17
CA LEU A 113 22.26 5.53 -4.63
C LEU A 113 23.35 5.22 -5.66
N LYS A 114 24.08 6.25 -6.04
CA LYS A 114 25.20 6.12 -6.97
C LYS A 114 26.28 7.11 -6.58
N ASP A 115 27.52 6.62 -6.45
CA ASP A 115 28.68 7.44 -6.09
C ASP A 115 28.45 8.26 -4.81
N GLY A 116 27.81 7.63 -3.82
CA GLY A 116 27.54 8.23 -2.52
C GLY A 116 26.43 9.28 -2.50
N GLN A 117 25.66 9.39 -3.58
CA GLN A 117 24.55 10.36 -3.68
C GLN A 117 23.27 9.72 -4.18
N TRP A 118 22.14 10.28 -3.77
CA TRP A 118 20.82 9.84 -4.25
C TRP A 118 20.47 10.56 -5.54
N HIS A 119 20.17 9.77 -6.58
CA HIS A 119 19.79 10.27 -7.89
C HIS A 119 18.34 9.89 -8.21
N THR A 120 17.56 10.87 -8.63
CA THR A 120 16.19 10.61 -9.12
C THR A 120 16.27 10.00 -10.52
N VAL A 121 15.75 8.78 -10.68
CA VAL A 121 15.85 8.02 -11.93
C VAL A 121 14.51 7.82 -12.61
N ASP A 122 13.40 8.10 -11.95
CA ASP A 122 12.06 7.96 -12.52
C ASP A 122 11.41 9.32 -12.71
N ALA A 123 10.88 9.55 -13.90
CA ALA A 123 10.22 10.80 -14.21
C ALA A 123 8.82 10.86 -13.59
N VAL A 124 8.33 12.07 -13.37
CA VAL A 124 6.94 12.32 -13.01
C VAL A 124 6.08 12.00 -14.23
N ILE A 125 5.11 11.09 -14.04
CA ILE A 125 4.17 10.70 -15.10
C ILE A 125 3.06 11.74 -15.23
N LYS A 126 2.58 12.23 -14.08
CA LYS A 126 1.52 13.22 -14.04
C LYS A 126 1.78 14.19 -12.89
N ASP A 127 1.63 15.48 -13.16
CA ASP A 127 1.85 16.51 -12.15
C ASP A 127 0.91 16.29 -10.96
N PRO A 128 1.41 16.31 -9.72
CA PRO A 128 0.56 16.18 -8.54
C PRO A 128 -0.60 17.17 -8.50
N ALA A 129 -0.43 18.36 -9.06
CA ALA A 129 -1.51 19.35 -9.13
C ALA A 129 -2.70 18.85 -9.96
N ASP A 130 -2.46 17.95 -10.91
CA ASP A 130 -3.50 17.34 -11.74
C ASP A 130 -4.10 16.10 -11.13
N LEU A 131 -3.43 15.50 -10.11
CA LEU A 131 -3.90 14.29 -9.44
C LEU A 131 -4.83 14.60 -8.27
N TYR A 132 -4.52 15.67 -7.55
CA TYR A 132 -5.20 15.99 -6.30
C TYR A 132 -5.82 17.37 -6.36
N LYS A 133 -7.11 17.42 -6.11
CA LYS A 133 -7.80 18.69 -5.85
C LYS A 133 -7.52 19.13 -4.42
N ASN A 134 -7.17 18.17 -3.57
CA ASN A 134 -6.77 18.36 -2.20
C ASN A 134 -5.50 17.53 -1.99
N PRO A 135 -4.31 18.15 -1.93
CA PRO A 135 -3.04 17.43 -2.01
C PRO A 135 -2.66 16.66 -0.75
N LYS A 136 -3.58 16.40 0.14
CA LYS A 136 -3.30 15.73 1.42
C LYS A 136 -3.70 14.27 1.44
N GLU A 137 -3.80 13.65 0.33
CA GLU A 137 -4.07 12.22 0.28
C GLU A 137 -2.90 11.40 0.88
#